data_490070343923e63c07b8c1aeb714b032
#
_entry.id   490070343923e63c07b8c1aeb714b032
#
_cell.length_a   1.000
_cell.length_b   1.000
_cell.length_c   1.000
_cell.angle_alpha   90.00
_cell.angle_beta   90.00
_cell.angle_gamma   90.00
#
_symmetry.space_group_name_H-M   'P 1'
#
loop_
_entity.id
_entity.type
_entity.pdbx_description
1 polymer ?
#
loop_
_entity_poly.entity_id
_entity_poly.type
_entity_poly.pdbx_seq_one_letter_code
_entity_poly.pdbx_strand_id
1 'polypeptide(L)'
;MGVNTMMSITNLASSVRRILVEKKQGFDLEAKHLKFDLEESLNIYTIENLRILNRYDIEKIEDEVYEKAINTVFSEPNTDDVYKEYVELSKEDRVFAIEYLPGQYDQRGDWSSQCIQIINQGIRPIINTAKVVILTGNITDEQFKKIKSYCINPVD
;
A
#
# COMPACT_ATOMS: atom_id res chain seq x y z
N MET A 1 -10.95 1.90 -7.87
CA MET A 1 -10.47 1.26 -7.49
C MET A 1 -11.18 0.41 -6.96
N GLY A 2 -11.38 -0.09 -6.91
CA GLY A 2 -11.92 -0.86 -6.67
C GLY A 2 -12.22 -1.69 -6.22
N VAL A 3 -12.55 -2.28 -5.97
CA VAL A 3 -12.90 -2.94 -5.59
C VAL A 3 -13.18 -3.97 -5.59
N ASN A 4 -13.28 -4.67 -5.59
CA ASN A 4 -13.52 -5.61 -5.61
C ASN A 4 -13.58 -6.51 -4.93
N THR A 5 -13.64 -6.88 -4.45
CA THR A 5 -13.88 -7.45 -3.64
C THR A 5 -14.34 -8.64 -3.82
N MET A 6 -15.01 -9.04 -4.14
CA MET A 6 -15.55 -10.08 -4.29
C MET A 6 -14.90 -11.10 -4.68
N MET A 7 -14.32 -11.12 -5.25
CA MET A 7 -13.71 -12.00 -5.75
C MET A 7 -13.14 -12.80 -4.92
N SER A 8 -12.82 -12.41 -4.11
CA SER A 8 -12.08 -13.02 -3.26
C SER A 8 -12.61 -14.28 -3.04
N ILE A 9 -13.51 -14.46 -3.05
CA ILE A 9 -14.03 -15.50 -2.73
C ILE A 9 -13.78 -16.53 -3.49
N THR A 10 -13.90 -16.49 -4.39
CA THR A 10 -13.89 -17.48 -5.17
C THR A 10 -12.86 -18.24 -5.21
N ASN A 11 -12.00 -18.02 -5.27
CA ASN A 11 -11.05 -18.73 -5.55
C ASN A 11 -10.14 -19.06 -4.74
N LEU A 12 -10.25 -19.89 -4.21
CA LEU A 12 -9.38 -20.35 -3.40
C LEU A 12 -8.23 -20.75 -3.96
N ALA A 13 -8.21 -21.38 -4.82
CA ALA A 13 -7.07 -21.95 -5.34
C ALA A 13 -6.07 -20.96 -5.62
N SER A 14 -6.38 -19.97 -6.20
CA SER A 14 -5.36 -19.11 -6.54
C SER A 14 -5.41 -17.99 -5.68
N SER A 15 -5.56 -18.16 -4.52
CA SER A 15 -5.72 -17.07 -3.66
C SER A 15 -4.55 -16.14 -3.68
N VAL A 16 -4.87 -14.90 -3.73
CA VAL A 16 -3.90 -13.82 -3.59
C VAL A 16 -4.06 -13.30 -2.18
N ARG A 17 -2.94 -13.22 -1.47
CA ARG A 17 -2.97 -12.69 -0.12
C ARG A 17 -2.57 -11.23 -0.18
N ARG A 18 -3.25 -10.42 0.56
CA ARG A 18 -2.96 -8.98 0.59
C ARG A 18 -2.56 -8.58 1.99
N ILE A 19 -1.47 -7.82 2.10
CA ILE A 19 -1.15 -7.18 3.36
C ILE A 19 -0.86 -5.72 3.08
N LEU A 20 -1.13 -4.89 4.09
CA LEU A 20 -0.85 -3.48 4.01
C LEU A 20 0.06 -3.15 5.19
N VAL A 21 1.10 -2.39 4.92
CA VAL A 21 2.10 -2.07 5.94
C VAL A 21 2.21 -0.56 6.05
N GLU A 22 2.08 -0.07 7.26
CA GLU A 22 2.08 1.36 7.53
C GLU A 22 3.12 1.68 8.58
N LYS A 23 3.87 2.76 8.39
CA LYS A 23 4.82 3.18 9.41
C LYS A 23 4.08 3.71 10.63
N LYS A 24 4.55 3.33 11.80
CA LYS A 24 3.97 3.82 13.04
C LYS A 24 4.24 5.30 13.18
N GLN A 25 3.47 5.94 14.03
CA GLN A 25 3.62 7.35 14.30
C GLN A 25 5.06 7.61 14.73
N GLY A 26 5.65 8.64 14.19
CA GLY A 26 7.05 8.95 14.45
C GLY A 26 7.99 8.43 13.39
N PHE A 27 7.56 7.44 12.64
CA PHE A 27 8.35 6.90 11.54
C PHE A 27 7.67 7.16 10.20
N ASP A 28 6.55 7.85 10.21
CA ASP A 28 5.72 8.09 9.04
C ASP A 28 6.12 9.35 8.29
N LEU A 29 7.39 9.47 7.99
CA LEU A 29 7.91 10.68 7.36
C LEU A 29 7.38 10.91 5.96
N GLU A 30 7.20 9.84 5.21
CA GLU A 30 6.69 9.98 3.85
C GLU A 30 5.29 10.60 3.86
N ALA A 31 4.45 10.15 4.77
CA ALA A 31 3.10 10.67 4.88
C ALA A 31 3.11 12.14 5.30
N LYS A 32 3.98 12.49 6.23
CA LYS A 32 4.07 13.88 6.68
C LYS A 32 4.59 14.78 5.58
N HIS A 33 5.56 14.32 4.81
CA HIS A 33 6.09 15.10 3.71
C HIS A 33 5.03 15.30 2.64
N LEU A 34 4.27 14.28 2.33
CA LEU A 34 3.24 14.41 1.31
C LEU A 34 2.17 15.41 1.76
N LYS A 35 1.76 15.34 3.02
CA LYS A 35 0.77 16.28 3.52
C LYS A 35 1.29 17.71 3.40
N PHE A 36 2.54 17.92 3.76
CA PHE A 36 3.15 19.24 3.66
C PHE A 36 3.20 19.70 2.19
N ASP A 37 3.58 18.83 1.28
CA ASP A 37 3.66 19.15 -0.13
C ASP A 37 2.30 19.53 -0.70
N LEU A 38 1.25 18.84 -0.27
CA LEU A 38 -0.09 19.17 -0.76
C LEU A 38 -0.54 20.53 -0.24
N GLU A 39 -0.15 20.88 0.97
CA GLU A 39 -0.44 22.19 1.51
C GLU A 39 0.28 23.26 0.72
N GLU A 40 1.56 23.07 0.51
CA GLU A 40 2.38 24.08 -0.14
C GLU A 40 2.15 24.18 -1.64
N SER A 41 1.99 23.05 -2.30
CA SER A 41 1.90 23.04 -3.75
C SER A 41 0.48 23.21 -4.27
N LEU A 42 -0.49 22.68 -3.55
CA LEU A 42 -1.88 22.74 -3.99
C LEU A 42 -2.73 23.66 -3.14
N ASN A 43 -2.15 24.23 -2.10
CA ASN A 43 -2.86 25.15 -1.21
C ASN A 43 -4.07 24.48 -0.57
N ILE A 44 -3.96 23.21 -0.23
CA ILE A 44 -5.02 22.45 0.42
C ILE A 44 -4.65 22.28 1.87
N TYR A 45 -5.36 22.96 2.77
CA TYR A 45 -5.03 22.93 4.19
C TYR A 45 -6.09 22.23 5.04
N THR A 46 -7.04 21.56 4.41
CA THR A 46 -8.13 20.93 5.15
C THR A 46 -7.89 19.46 5.43
N ILE A 47 -6.72 18.93 5.06
CA ILE A 47 -6.39 17.55 5.35
C ILE A 47 -6.02 17.46 6.82
N GLU A 48 -6.80 16.70 7.58
CA GLU A 48 -6.52 16.52 9.00
C GLU A 48 -5.50 15.42 9.22
N ASN A 49 -5.58 14.37 8.43
CA ASN A 49 -4.66 13.26 8.58
C ASN A 49 -4.42 12.63 7.20
N LEU A 50 -3.20 12.22 6.96
CA LEU A 50 -2.84 11.56 5.72
C LEU A 50 -2.01 10.34 6.08
N ARG A 51 -2.40 9.19 5.56
CA ARG A 51 -1.70 7.93 5.82
C ARG A 51 -1.24 7.34 4.51
N ILE A 52 -0.08 6.72 4.52
CA ILE A 52 0.44 6.01 3.37
C ILE A 52 0.74 4.59 3.79
N LEU A 53 0.16 3.62 3.09
CA LEU A 53 0.40 2.22 3.37
C LEU A 53 1.00 1.58 2.13
N ASN A 54 1.91 0.67 2.32
CA ASN A 54 2.42 -0.13 1.20
C ASN A 54 1.59 -1.40 1.14
N ARG A 55 0.99 -1.66 -0.01
CA ARG A 55 0.15 -2.83 -0.21
C ARG A 55 0.92 -3.87 -0.97
N TYR A 56 0.91 -5.09 -0.49
CA TYR A 56 1.55 -6.21 -1.16
C TYR A 56 0.48 -7.23 -1.51
N ASP A 57 0.41 -7.61 -2.78
CA ASP A 57 -0.46 -8.70 -3.23
C ASP A 57 0.45 -9.85 -3.59
N ILE A 58 0.29 -10.96 -2.90
CA ILE A 58 1.22 -12.08 -2.93
C ILE A 58 0.55 -13.33 -3.41
N GLU A 59 1.11 -13.94 -4.45
CA GLU A 59 0.60 -15.20 -4.98
C GLU A 59 1.68 -16.26 -4.90
N LYS A 60 1.28 -17.50 -4.83
CA LYS A 60 2.20 -18.64 -4.84
C LYS A 60 3.11 -18.66 -3.63
N ILE A 61 2.52 -18.54 -2.48
CA ILE A 61 3.28 -18.60 -1.24
C ILE A 61 2.56 -19.55 -0.28
N GLU A 62 3.32 -20.38 0.40
CA GLU A 62 2.75 -21.27 1.39
C GLU A 62 2.49 -20.54 2.68
N ASP A 63 1.52 -21.01 3.43
CA ASP A 63 1.10 -20.35 4.66
C ASP A 63 2.25 -20.12 5.62
N GLU A 64 3.07 -21.12 5.79
CA GLU A 64 4.15 -21.03 6.74
C GLU A 64 5.18 -19.99 6.35
N VAL A 65 5.49 -19.94 5.06
CA VAL A 65 6.44 -18.98 4.54
C VAL A 65 5.85 -17.56 4.62
N TYR A 66 4.57 -17.44 4.33
CA TYR A 66 3.88 -16.16 4.40
C TYR A 66 3.94 -15.59 5.82
N GLU A 67 3.60 -16.42 6.82
CA GLU A 67 3.61 -15.94 8.20
C GLU A 67 5.01 -15.50 8.64
N LYS A 68 6.02 -16.22 8.19
CA LYS A 68 7.36 -15.88 8.53
C LYS A 68 7.80 -14.59 7.84
N ALA A 69 7.36 -14.39 6.62
CA ALA A 69 7.78 -13.24 5.84
C ALA A 69 7.16 -11.92 6.33
N ILE A 70 6.04 -12.00 7.02
CA ILE A 70 5.38 -10.78 7.48
C ILE A 70 6.32 -9.91 8.29
N ASN A 71 7.04 -10.50 9.23
CA ASN A 71 7.90 -9.73 10.12
C ASN A 71 9.37 -9.71 9.72
N THR A 72 9.71 -10.31 8.59
CA THR A 72 11.09 -10.34 8.14
C THR A 72 11.30 -9.69 6.80
N VAL A 73 10.33 -9.79 5.92
CA VAL A 73 10.44 -9.25 4.57
C VAL A 73 9.53 -8.05 4.37
N PHE A 74 8.27 -8.17 4.80
CA PHE A 74 7.30 -7.15 4.50
C PHE A 74 7.26 -6.02 5.52
N SER A 75 7.69 -6.26 6.72
CA SER A 75 7.60 -5.23 7.75
C SER A 75 8.73 -5.34 8.75
N GLU A 76 8.89 -4.25 9.50
CA GLU A 76 9.83 -4.17 10.58
C GLU A 76 8.98 -3.99 11.83
N PRO A 77 8.86 -4.96 12.71
CA PRO A 77 7.89 -4.87 13.82
C PRO A 77 8.00 -3.64 14.70
N ASN A 78 9.21 -3.11 14.84
CA ASN A 78 9.40 -1.95 15.72
C ASN A 78 8.90 -0.64 15.11
N THR A 79 8.79 -0.56 13.81
CA THR A 79 8.45 0.69 13.14
C THR A 79 7.19 0.61 12.30
N ASP A 80 6.65 -0.59 12.11
CA ASP A 80 5.54 -0.80 11.19
C ASP A 80 4.35 -1.46 11.85
N ASP A 81 3.16 -1.12 11.35
CA ASP A 81 1.94 -1.85 11.65
C ASP A 81 1.55 -2.62 10.41
N VAL A 82 1.03 -3.83 10.57
CA VAL A 82 0.63 -4.69 9.47
C VAL A 82 -0.85 -4.97 9.56
N TYR A 83 -1.53 -4.84 8.44
CA TYR A 83 -2.95 -5.15 8.35
C TYR A 83 -3.13 -6.24 7.30
N LYS A 84 -3.80 -7.32 7.65
CA LYS A 84 -4.03 -8.43 6.72
C LYS A 84 -5.33 -8.23 6.01
N GLU A 85 -5.30 -8.31 4.71
CA GLU A 85 -6.43 -8.24 3.81
C GLU A 85 -7.09 -6.88 3.67
N TYR A 86 -7.30 -6.15 4.73
CA TYR A 86 -7.92 -4.84 4.63
C TYR A 86 -7.54 -3.98 5.84
N VAL A 87 -7.74 -2.70 5.71
CA VAL A 87 -7.55 -1.76 6.81
C VAL A 87 -8.89 -1.06 7.03
N GLU A 88 -9.22 -0.83 8.29
CA GLU A 88 -10.49 -0.19 8.59
C GLU A 88 -10.47 1.28 8.24
N LEU A 89 -11.56 1.77 7.68
CA LEU A 89 -11.68 3.15 7.28
C LEU A 89 -12.96 3.72 7.85
N SER A 90 -12.97 5.02 8.12
CA SER A 90 -14.20 5.67 8.53
C SER A 90 -14.92 6.16 7.29
N LYS A 91 -16.17 6.55 7.45
CA LYS A 91 -16.96 6.97 6.32
C LYS A 91 -16.42 8.21 5.66
N GLU A 92 -15.72 9.03 6.39
CA GLU A 92 -15.21 10.26 5.86
C GLU A 92 -13.86 10.12 5.20
N ASP A 93 -13.25 8.95 5.28
CA ASP A 93 -11.95 8.77 4.68
C ASP A 93 -12.06 8.67 3.17
N ARG A 94 -11.10 9.26 2.49
CA ARG A 94 -10.99 9.12 1.04
C ARG A 94 -9.71 8.34 0.77
N VAL A 95 -9.80 7.37 -0.13
CA VAL A 95 -8.70 6.45 -0.37
C VAL A 95 -8.41 6.33 -1.84
N PHE A 96 -7.15 6.28 -2.20
CA PHE A 96 -6.79 5.89 -3.56
C PHE A 96 -5.48 5.10 -3.51
N ALA A 97 -5.26 4.31 -4.53
CA ALA A 97 -4.05 3.52 -4.63
C ALA A 97 -3.30 3.89 -5.90
N ILE A 98 -1.97 3.88 -5.79
CA ILE A 98 -1.10 4.14 -6.93
C ILE A 98 -0.45 2.81 -7.27
N GLU A 99 -0.78 2.29 -8.43
CA GLU A 99 -0.29 0.99 -8.86
C GLU A 99 0.61 1.14 -10.07
N TYR A 100 1.48 0.18 -10.28
CA TYR A 100 2.31 0.17 -11.47
C TYR A 100 1.47 -0.26 -12.66
N LEU A 101 1.73 0.35 -13.80
CA LEU A 101 1.06 -0.06 -15.02
C LEU A 101 1.69 -1.36 -15.53
N PRO A 102 0.95 -2.13 -16.31
CA PRO A 102 1.53 -3.35 -16.87
C PRO A 102 2.83 -3.02 -17.62
N GLY A 103 3.84 -3.75 -17.35
CA GLY A 103 5.14 -3.54 -17.97
C GLY A 103 6.07 -2.63 -17.20
N GLN A 104 5.57 -1.91 -16.22
CA GLN A 104 6.45 -1.10 -15.38
C GLN A 104 7.10 -1.99 -14.33
N TYR A 105 8.31 -1.63 -13.96
CA TYR A 105 9.06 -2.43 -13.00
C TYR A 105 8.65 -2.10 -11.57
N ASP A 106 8.25 -3.12 -10.83
CA ASP A 106 7.86 -2.99 -9.44
C ASP A 106 9.04 -3.42 -8.58
N GLN A 107 9.88 -2.46 -8.23
CA GLN A 107 11.11 -2.74 -7.51
C GLN A 107 10.85 -3.35 -6.14
N ARG A 108 9.88 -2.84 -5.41
CA ARG A 108 9.58 -3.36 -4.07
C ARG A 108 9.05 -4.79 -4.15
N GLY A 109 8.20 -5.06 -5.13
CA GLY A 109 7.66 -6.40 -5.30
C GLY A 109 8.75 -7.38 -5.69
N ASP A 110 9.64 -6.98 -6.59
CA ASP A 110 10.73 -7.83 -7.04
C ASP A 110 11.69 -8.13 -5.90
N TRP A 111 12.06 -7.11 -5.14
CA TRP A 111 12.98 -7.30 -4.03
C TRP A 111 12.38 -8.22 -2.98
N SER A 112 11.12 -8.04 -2.64
CA SER A 112 10.44 -8.87 -1.66
C SER A 112 10.39 -10.33 -2.13
N SER A 113 10.09 -10.52 -3.40
CA SER A 113 10.01 -11.85 -4.00
C SER A 113 11.37 -12.55 -3.93
N GLN A 114 12.44 -11.83 -4.21
CA GLN A 114 13.78 -12.38 -4.13
C GLN A 114 14.15 -12.75 -2.71
N CYS A 115 13.80 -11.91 -1.74
CA CYS A 115 14.10 -12.20 -0.34
C CYS A 115 13.40 -13.48 0.12
N ILE A 116 12.14 -13.66 -0.31
CA ILE A 116 11.41 -14.85 0.08
C ILE A 116 12.01 -16.08 -0.59
N GLN A 117 12.46 -15.96 -1.82
CA GLN A 117 13.07 -17.07 -2.51
C GLN A 117 14.32 -17.55 -1.77
N ILE A 118 15.10 -16.63 -1.24
CA ILE A 118 16.29 -16.97 -0.47
C ILE A 118 15.91 -17.71 0.80
N ILE A 119 14.92 -17.21 1.51
CA ILE A 119 14.49 -17.81 2.75
C ILE A 119 13.89 -19.19 2.51
N ASN A 120 13.13 -19.33 1.46
CA ASN A 120 12.37 -20.55 1.21
C ASN A 120 13.07 -21.49 0.25
N GLN A 121 14.24 -21.14 -0.17
CA GLN A 121 14.99 -21.99 -1.05
C GLN A 121 14.26 -22.54 -2.21
N GLY A 122 13.91 -21.77 -3.12
CA GLY A 122 13.47 -22.30 -4.37
C GLY A 122 12.22 -21.69 -4.93
N ILE A 123 11.21 -21.51 -4.17
CA ILE A 123 10.00 -21.02 -4.75
C ILE A 123 9.94 -19.51 -4.61
N ARG A 124 9.79 -18.87 -5.74
CA ARG A 124 9.73 -17.41 -5.76
C ARG A 124 8.28 -17.01 -5.97
N PRO A 125 7.67 -16.36 -4.99
CA PRO A 125 6.27 -15.93 -5.13
C PRO A 125 6.14 -14.78 -6.12
N ILE A 126 4.92 -14.52 -6.56
CA ILE A 126 4.64 -13.37 -7.41
C ILE A 126 4.11 -12.29 -6.49
N ILE A 127 4.78 -11.16 -6.47
CA ILE A 127 4.41 -10.07 -5.56
C ILE A 127 4.28 -8.78 -6.34
N ASN A 128 3.11 -8.15 -6.24
CA ASN A 128 2.86 -6.85 -6.83
C ASN A 128 2.57 -5.89 -5.71
N THR A 129 3.05 -4.66 -5.83
CA THR A 129 2.87 -3.68 -4.78
C THR A 129 2.16 -2.44 -5.28
N ALA A 130 1.64 -1.69 -4.32
CA ALA A 130 1.01 -0.41 -4.60
C ALA A 130 1.13 0.45 -3.36
N LYS A 131 0.98 1.77 -3.53
CA LYS A 131 0.89 2.65 -2.41
C LYS A 131 -0.54 3.04 -2.23
N VAL A 132 -1.03 2.97 -1.01
CA VAL A 132 -2.41 3.35 -0.69
C VAL A 132 -2.35 4.62 0.13
N VAL A 133 -3.07 5.64 -0.29
CA VAL A 133 -3.12 6.92 0.41
C VAL A 133 -4.51 7.09 0.98
N ILE A 134 -4.58 7.36 2.28
CA ILE A 134 -5.84 7.55 2.99
C ILE A 134 -5.87 8.96 3.55
N LEU A 135 -6.89 9.72 3.16
CA LEU A 135 -7.01 11.11 3.56
C LEU A 135 -8.24 11.29 4.43
N THR A 136 -8.06 12.02 5.53
CA THR A 136 -9.15 12.38 6.42
C THR A 136 -9.22 13.89 6.49
N GLY A 137 -10.41 14.43 6.44
CA GLY A 137 -10.61 15.86 6.53
C GLY A 137 -11.70 16.32 5.60
N ASN A 138 -11.94 17.63 5.59
CA ASN A 138 -12.98 18.19 4.74
C ASN A 138 -12.39 18.48 3.37
N ILE A 139 -12.43 17.48 2.49
CA ILE A 139 -11.79 17.54 1.20
C ILE A 139 -12.89 17.45 0.13
N THR A 140 -12.95 18.43 -0.75
CA THR A 140 -13.95 18.42 -1.81
C THR A 140 -13.55 17.42 -2.90
N ASP A 141 -14.51 17.06 -3.73
CA ASP A 141 -14.22 16.15 -4.85
C ASP A 141 -13.19 16.74 -5.79
N GLU A 142 -13.23 18.05 -5.99
CA GLU A 142 -12.27 18.70 -6.86
C GLU A 142 -10.89 18.67 -6.26
N GLN A 143 -10.78 18.92 -4.95
CA GLN A 143 -9.50 18.84 -4.27
C GLN A 143 -8.95 17.41 -4.32
N PHE A 144 -9.81 16.43 -4.15
CA PHE A 144 -9.40 15.04 -4.18
C PHE A 144 -8.84 14.68 -5.57
N LYS A 145 -9.46 15.19 -6.62
CA LYS A 145 -8.93 14.96 -7.95
C LYS A 145 -7.55 15.57 -8.11
N LYS A 146 -7.35 16.77 -7.61
CA LYS A 146 -6.06 17.43 -7.69
C LYS A 146 -5.00 16.67 -6.92
N ILE A 147 -5.35 16.14 -5.77
CA ILE A 147 -4.43 15.36 -4.96
C ILE A 147 -4.00 14.11 -5.70
N LYS A 148 -4.96 13.41 -6.30
CA LYS A 148 -4.64 12.19 -7.04
C LYS A 148 -3.72 12.50 -8.22
N SER A 149 -4.00 13.57 -8.94
CA SER A 149 -3.15 13.93 -10.07
C SER A 149 -1.74 14.28 -9.62
N TYR A 150 -1.62 14.97 -8.52
CA TYR A 150 -0.33 15.34 -7.99
C TYR A 150 0.50 14.09 -7.64
N CYS A 151 -0.15 13.12 -7.02
CA CYS A 151 0.56 11.92 -6.57
C CYS A 151 0.87 10.95 -7.70
N ILE A 152 0.00 10.88 -8.69
CA ILE A 152 0.19 9.91 -9.76
C ILE A 152 1.12 10.40 -10.84
N ASN A 153 1.13 11.69 -11.06
CA ASN A 153 1.96 12.24 -12.06
C ASN A 153 3.00 13.06 -11.49
N PRO A 154 3.94 12.54 -10.91
CA PRO A 154 4.94 13.28 -10.27
C PRO A 154 5.75 13.76 -11.35
N VAL A 155 5.91 14.52 -11.68
CA VAL A 155 6.74 14.96 -12.56
C VAL A 155 7.77 14.50 -12.77
N ASP A 156 8.15 14.17 -12.91
CA ASP A 156 9.14 13.73 -13.04
C ASP A 156 9.66 13.97 -13.32
#